data_60e1a2f85406752d051c258b55236b24
#
_entry.id   60e1a2f85406752d051c258b55236b24
#
_cell.length_a   1.000
_cell.length_b   1.000
_cell.length_c   1.000
_cell.angle_alpha   90.00
_cell.angle_beta   90.00
_cell.angle_gamma   90.00
#
_symmetry.space_group_name_H-M   'P 1'
#
loop_
_entity.id
_entity.type
_entity.pdbx_description
1 polymer ?
#
loop_
_entity_poly.entity_id
_entity_poly.type
_entity_poly.pdbx_seq_one_letter_code
_entity_poly.pdbx_strand_id
1 'polypeptide(L)'
;MAEGSVYLVSGKEESVEKRRVQIIAQAYYARKEVQDAIYNFCKNRETIPRYLDGFGKRPDILDYPSDILSLVKKGATSFNCSEELWIDPLRINTNMTPEQYNELRLGWDFLIDIDSRYLDYSRIAANLIIKFLEHHGVENIGIKFSGSKGFHILIPWKSFPKTVDGEETKTKFPEWPRAIAQYIS
;
A
#
# COMPACT_ATOMS: atom_id res chain seq x y z
N MET A 1 38.40 -21.31 -22.36
CA MET A 1 38.12 -19.90 -22.71
C MET A 1 36.68 -19.79 -23.19
N ALA A 2 35.70 -19.79 -22.34
CA ALA A 2 34.28 -19.56 -22.67
C ALA A 2 33.41 -19.18 -21.47
N GLU A 3 33.87 -18.31 -20.58
CA GLU A 3 33.05 -17.86 -19.42
C GLU A 3 32.71 -16.35 -19.43
N GLY A 4 33.21 -15.61 -20.42
CA GLY A 4 33.02 -14.15 -20.42
C GLY A 4 31.75 -13.62 -21.11
N SER A 5 31.03 -14.43 -21.89
CA SER A 5 29.91 -13.93 -22.71
C SER A 5 28.54 -14.04 -22.04
N VAL A 6 28.37 -14.89 -21.03
CA VAL A 6 27.08 -15.09 -20.35
C VAL A 6 26.70 -13.91 -19.44
N TYR A 7 27.67 -13.31 -18.76
CA TYR A 7 27.43 -12.17 -17.85
C TYR A 7 27.05 -10.86 -18.57
N LEU A 8 27.59 -10.65 -19.79
CA LEU A 8 27.30 -9.44 -20.56
C LEU A 8 25.88 -9.45 -21.18
N VAL A 9 25.33 -10.62 -21.49
CA VAL A 9 23.97 -10.76 -22.03
C VAL A 9 22.94 -10.50 -20.92
N SER A 10 23.12 -11.07 -19.73
CA SER A 10 22.24 -10.89 -18.58
C SER A 10 22.16 -9.43 -18.12
N GLY A 11 23.29 -8.72 -18.07
CA GLY A 11 23.31 -7.31 -17.66
C GLY A 11 22.65 -6.37 -18.68
N LYS A 12 22.68 -6.69 -19.97
CA LYS A 12 21.98 -5.90 -21.01
C LYS A 12 20.46 -6.12 -20.97
N GLU A 13 20.00 -7.33 -20.76
CA GLU A 13 18.57 -7.65 -20.62
C GLU A 13 17.98 -6.98 -19.38
N GLU A 14 18.67 -7.07 -18.24
CA GLU A 14 18.25 -6.38 -17.01
C GLU A 14 18.16 -4.85 -17.19
N SER A 15 19.08 -4.23 -17.91
CA SER A 15 19.05 -2.79 -18.18
C SER A 15 17.88 -2.39 -19.09
N VAL A 16 17.51 -3.22 -20.05
CA VAL A 16 16.38 -3.00 -20.96
C VAL A 16 15.05 -3.10 -20.20
N GLU A 17 14.92 -4.10 -19.32
CA GLU A 17 13.72 -4.30 -18.52
C GLU A 17 13.52 -3.15 -17.52
N LYS A 18 14.56 -2.73 -16.82
CA LYS A 18 14.54 -1.55 -15.93
C LYS A 18 14.08 -0.29 -16.69
N ARG A 19 14.61 -0.05 -17.88
CA ARG A 19 14.20 1.07 -18.73
C ARG A 19 12.74 0.99 -19.17
N ARG A 20 12.26 -0.21 -19.51
CA ARG A 20 10.86 -0.45 -19.88
C ARG A 20 9.91 -0.12 -18.72
N VAL A 21 10.21 -0.59 -17.51
CA VAL A 21 9.44 -0.29 -16.31
C VAL A 21 9.37 1.23 -16.07
N GLN A 22 10.47 1.93 -16.21
CA GLN A 22 10.53 3.39 -16.05
C GLN A 22 9.67 4.13 -17.07
N ILE A 23 9.71 3.73 -18.35
CA ILE A 23 8.88 4.32 -19.41
C ILE A 23 7.39 4.13 -19.10
N ILE A 24 7.01 2.91 -18.70
CA ILE A 24 5.63 2.59 -18.32
C ILE A 24 5.19 3.41 -17.10
N ALA A 25 6.03 3.49 -16.06
CA ALA A 25 5.75 4.28 -14.87
C ALA A 25 5.55 5.76 -15.24
N GLN A 26 6.46 6.36 -16.02
CA GLN A 26 6.34 7.75 -16.43
C GLN A 26 5.04 8.01 -17.22
N ALA A 27 4.69 7.14 -18.16
CA ALA A 27 3.46 7.29 -18.95
C ALA A 27 2.20 7.16 -18.07
N TYR A 28 2.20 6.23 -17.10
CA TYR A 28 1.07 6.02 -16.19
C TYR A 28 0.87 7.19 -15.23
N TYR A 29 1.94 7.58 -14.52
CA TYR A 29 1.89 8.63 -13.50
C TYR A 29 1.92 10.06 -14.07
N ALA A 30 2.12 10.24 -15.39
CA ALA A 30 1.95 11.54 -16.03
C ALA A 30 0.48 11.97 -16.12
N ARG A 31 -0.47 11.02 -16.03
CA ARG A 31 -1.90 11.30 -16.11
C ARG A 31 -2.37 12.02 -14.84
N LYS A 32 -3.04 13.15 -15.03
CA LYS A 32 -3.49 13.99 -13.92
C LYS A 32 -4.46 13.27 -12.99
N GLU A 33 -5.39 12.53 -13.55
CA GLU A 33 -6.37 11.76 -12.78
C GLU A 33 -5.72 10.70 -11.88
N VAL A 34 -4.57 10.13 -12.29
CA VAL A 34 -3.78 9.20 -11.49
C VAL A 34 -3.09 9.93 -10.34
N GLN A 35 -2.48 11.09 -10.61
CA GLN A 35 -1.84 11.91 -9.58
C GLN A 35 -2.86 12.37 -8.54
N ASP A 36 -4.00 12.88 -8.96
CA ASP A 36 -5.05 13.37 -8.07
C ASP A 36 -5.64 12.22 -7.22
N ALA A 37 -5.87 11.04 -7.81
CA ALA A 37 -6.38 9.88 -7.10
C ALA A 37 -5.41 9.38 -6.02
N ILE A 38 -4.13 9.23 -6.36
CA ILE A 38 -3.09 8.78 -5.43
C ILE A 38 -2.91 9.82 -4.32
N TYR A 39 -2.76 11.10 -4.66
CA TYR A 39 -2.61 12.16 -3.68
C TYR A 39 -3.77 12.20 -2.68
N ASN A 40 -5.03 12.10 -3.17
CA ASN A 40 -6.20 12.09 -2.31
C ASN A 40 -6.25 10.85 -1.39
N PHE A 41 -5.83 9.69 -1.87
CA PHE A 41 -5.74 8.49 -1.06
C PHE A 41 -4.63 8.57 0.00
N CYS A 42 -3.51 9.21 -0.34
CA CYS A 42 -2.33 9.34 0.53
C CYS A 42 -2.45 10.46 1.58
N LYS A 43 -3.52 11.24 1.58
CA LYS A 43 -3.74 12.27 2.62
C LYS A 43 -3.73 11.65 4.02
N ASN A 44 -3.00 12.29 4.94
CA ASN A 44 -2.83 11.82 6.31
C ASN A 44 -2.13 10.46 6.44
N ARG A 45 -1.35 10.04 5.45
CA ARG A 45 -0.60 8.79 5.47
C ARG A 45 0.88 9.03 5.27
N GLU A 46 1.70 8.26 5.94
CA GLU A 46 3.07 8.10 5.49
C GLU A 46 3.05 7.50 4.09
N THR A 47 3.75 8.15 3.16
CA THR A 47 3.76 7.72 1.76
C THR A 47 5.16 7.81 1.21
N ILE A 48 5.70 6.67 0.80
CA ILE A 48 7.08 6.56 0.32
C ILE A 48 7.13 6.04 -1.12
N PRO A 49 8.03 6.58 -1.96
CA PRO A 49 8.29 6.02 -3.28
C PRO A 49 9.03 4.69 -3.19
N ARG A 50 8.71 3.78 -4.09
CA ARG A 50 9.47 2.56 -4.36
C ARG A 50 10.31 2.75 -5.61
N TYR A 51 11.59 2.52 -5.48
CA TYR A 51 12.56 2.46 -6.58
C TYR A 51 12.89 0.99 -6.90
N LEU A 52 13.56 0.75 -8.02
CA LEU A 52 13.98 -0.62 -8.39
C LEU A 52 14.92 -1.22 -7.32
N ASP A 53 15.75 -0.38 -6.70
CA ASP A 53 16.78 -0.81 -5.76
C ASP A 53 16.35 -0.67 -4.29
N GLY A 54 15.15 -0.18 -4.00
CA GLY A 54 14.70 -0.01 -2.61
C GLY A 54 13.57 0.98 -2.43
N PHE A 55 13.37 1.39 -1.19
CA PHE A 55 12.38 2.39 -0.81
C PHE A 55 13.02 3.76 -0.61
N GLY A 56 12.21 4.82 -0.73
CA GLY A 56 12.60 6.16 -0.35
C GLY A 56 12.82 6.32 1.15
N LYS A 57 13.21 7.53 1.55
CA LYS A 57 13.39 7.90 2.96
C LYS A 57 12.06 7.73 3.74
N ARG A 58 12.16 7.41 5.03
CA ARG A 58 11.04 7.32 5.98
C ARG A 58 11.31 8.18 7.22
N PRO A 59 10.28 8.85 7.77
CA PRO A 59 8.93 9.04 7.19
C PRO A 59 8.94 10.04 6.02
N ASP A 60 7.97 9.94 5.12
CA ASP A 60 7.78 10.86 4.00
C ASP A 60 6.29 11.00 3.65
N ILE A 61 5.94 12.06 2.93
CA ILE A 61 4.57 12.35 2.48
C ILE A 61 4.55 12.90 1.04
N LEU A 62 3.38 13.00 0.46
CA LEU A 62 3.14 13.75 -0.76
C LEU A 62 2.49 15.09 -0.39
N ASP A 63 3.19 16.20 -0.62
CA ASP A 63 2.67 17.55 -0.36
C ASP A 63 1.72 18.02 -1.48
N TYR A 64 2.01 17.62 -2.73
CA TYR A 64 1.26 18.00 -3.92
C TYR A 64 1.06 16.81 -4.87
N PRO A 65 -0.02 16.81 -5.69
CA PRO A 65 -0.19 15.80 -6.73
C PRO A 65 1.00 15.70 -7.69
N SER A 66 1.67 16.82 -7.98
CA SER A 66 2.85 16.90 -8.86
C SER A 66 4.08 16.19 -8.33
N ASP A 67 4.16 15.93 -7.02
CA ASP A 67 5.29 15.23 -6.41
C ASP A 67 5.41 13.80 -6.94
N ILE A 68 4.26 13.18 -7.24
CA ILE A 68 4.19 11.84 -7.81
C ILE A 68 5.01 11.78 -9.10
N LEU A 69 4.72 12.66 -10.07
CA LEU A 69 5.45 12.67 -11.33
C LEU A 69 6.92 13.08 -11.14
N SER A 70 7.19 13.98 -10.21
CA SER A 70 8.56 14.41 -9.88
C SER A 70 9.40 13.26 -9.35
N LEU A 71 8.86 12.44 -8.45
CA LEU A 71 9.51 11.26 -7.91
C LEU A 71 9.68 10.16 -8.97
N VAL A 72 8.67 9.97 -9.84
CA VAL A 72 8.77 9.01 -10.95
C VAL A 72 9.85 9.41 -11.96
N LYS A 73 10.01 10.69 -12.26
CA LYS A 73 11.13 11.19 -13.08
C LYS A 73 12.49 10.93 -12.44
N LYS A 74 12.57 10.84 -11.09
CA LYS A 74 13.76 10.46 -10.33
C LYS A 74 13.95 8.94 -10.22
N GLY A 75 13.05 8.16 -10.82
CA GLY A 75 13.18 6.70 -10.89
C GLY A 75 12.19 5.91 -10.03
N ALA A 76 11.26 6.55 -9.33
CA ALA A 76 10.22 5.82 -8.62
C ALA A 76 9.32 5.04 -9.58
N THR A 77 8.95 3.82 -9.21
CA THR A 77 8.12 2.91 -10.00
C THR A 77 6.75 2.66 -9.40
N SER A 78 6.60 2.92 -8.10
CA SER A 78 5.34 2.84 -7.36
C SER A 78 5.41 3.64 -6.06
N PHE A 79 4.28 3.73 -5.36
CA PHE A 79 4.15 4.39 -4.07
C PHE A 79 3.53 3.42 -3.06
N ASN A 80 4.08 3.42 -1.84
CA ASN A 80 3.56 2.66 -0.72
C ASN A 80 3.10 3.65 0.35
N CYS A 81 1.92 3.44 0.89
CA CYS A 81 1.39 4.28 1.97
C CYS A 81 0.99 3.41 3.16
N SER A 82 0.98 4.02 4.33
CA SER A 82 0.54 3.37 5.55
C SER A 82 -0.96 3.04 5.49
N GLU A 83 -1.37 1.93 6.10
CA GLU A 83 -2.78 1.63 6.38
C GLU A 83 -3.33 2.53 7.49
N GLU A 84 -2.47 3.01 8.38
CA GLU A 84 -2.82 3.97 9.42
C GLU A 84 -2.91 5.39 8.85
N LEU A 85 -3.85 6.16 9.41
CA LEU A 85 -4.01 7.59 9.14
C LEU A 85 -3.49 8.39 10.34
N TRP A 86 -2.76 9.46 10.06
CA TRP A 86 -2.03 10.23 11.05
C TRP A 86 -2.39 11.71 11.02
N ILE A 87 -2.35 12.38 12.16
CA ILE A 87 -2.45 13.84 12.24
C ILE A 87 -1.26 14.47 11.51
N ASP A 88 -0.07 13.92 11.75
CA ASP A 88 1.19 14.36 11.13
C ASP A 88 2.09 13.13 10.91
N PRO A 89 2.12 12.57 9.68
CA PRO A 89 2.94 11.40 9.38
C PRO A 89 4.44 11.62 9.58
N LEU A 90 4.92 12.85 9.41
CA LEU A 90 6.36 13.15 9.53
C LEU A 90 6.89 13.08 10.96
N ARG A 91 6.00 13.09 11.96
CA ARG A 91 6.38 12.94 13.37
C ARG A 91 6.60 11.50 13.79
N ILE A 92 6.21 10.53 12.97
CA ILE A 92 6.35 9.12 13.30
C ILE A 92 7.83 8.74 13.35
N ASN A 93 8.22 8.07 14.42
CA ASN A 93 9.57 7.53 14.56
C ASN A 93 9.58 6.28 15.45
N THR A 94 10.63 5.47 15.33
CA THR A 94 10.74 4.16 15.98
C THR A 94 10.91 4.21 17.51
N ASN A 95 11.14 5.39 18.09
CA ASN A 95 11.33 5.54 19.53
C ASN A 95 10.05 5.94 20.26
N MET A 96 8.93 6.07 19.55
CA MET A 96 7.64 6.43 20.15
C MET A 96 7.04 5.28 20.94
N THR A 97 6.38 5.61 22.06
CA THR A 97 5.57 4.64 22.82
C THR A 97 4.22 4.38 22.13
N PRO A 98 3.52 3.28 22.46
CA PRO A 98 2.16 3.02 21.93
C PRO A 98 1.19 4.19 22.19
N GLU A 99 1.28 4.86 23.33
CA GLU A 99 0.44 6.01 23.68
C GLU A 99 0.71 7.19 22.74
N GLN A 100 1.99 7.48 22.46
CA GLN A 100 2.39 8.55 21.54
C GLN A 100 1.91 8.26 20.10
N TYR A 101 1.97 6.99 19.65
CA TYR A 101 1.37 6.60 18.38
C TYR A 101 -0.15 6.83 18.39
N ASN A 102 -0.85 6.46 19.46
CA ASN A 102 -2.30 6.63 19.59
C ASN A 102 -2.72 8.10 19.58
N GLU A 103 -1.91 9.01 20.14
CA GLU A 103 -2.14 10.46 20.09
C GLU A 103 -2.08 10.99 18.66
N LEU A 104 -1.17 10.48 17.83
CA LEU A 104 -1.03 10.88 16.44
C LEU A 104 -1.99 10.16 15.49
N ARG A 105 -2.52 9.00 15.87
CA ARG A 105 -3.37 8.17 15.01
C ARG A 105 -4.77 8.74 14.88
N LEU A 106 -5.20 8.99 13.65
CA LEU A 106 -6.58 9.34 13.30
C LEU A 106 -7.47 8.11 13.13
N GLY A 107 -6.88 7.01 12.68
CA GLY A 107 -7.56 5.76 12.38
C GLY A 107 -6.68 4.81 11.58
N TRP A 108 -7.28 3.74 11.07
CA TRP A 108 -6.60 2.74 10.25
C TRP A 108 -7.58 2.07 9.28
N ASP A 109 -7.13 1.84 8.08
CA ASP A 109 -7.87 0.99 7.13
C ASP A 109 -7.59 -0.48 7.48
N PHE A 110 -8.57 -1.34 7.29
CA PHE A 110 -8.33 -2.77 7.38
C PHE A 110 -7.92 -3.30 6.01
N LEU A 111 -6.68 -3.77 5.93
CA LEU A 111 -6.09 -4.31 4.72
C LEU A 111 -5.87 -5.82 4.86
N ILE A 112 -6.38 -6.57 3.90
CA ILE A 112 -6.09 -8.00 3.75
C ILE A 112 -5.25 -8.17 2.49
N ASP A 113 -4.05 -8.70 2.65
CA ASP A 113 -3.17 -9.09 1.55
C ASP A 113 -3.31 -10.58 1.30
N ILE A 114 -3.80 -10.91 0.10
CA ILE A 114 -4.03 -12.29 -0.33
C ILE A 114 -3.00 -12.63 -1.38
N ASP A 115 -2.08 -13.50 -1.04
CA ASP A 115 -1.09 -14.01 -1.97
C ASP A 115 -1.05 -15.55 -1.94
N SER A 116 -0.94 -16.16 -3.11
CA SER A 116 -0.80 -17.61 -3.23
C SER A 116 0.11 -17.96 -4.40
N ARG A 117 0.52 -19.23 -4.46
CA ARG A 117 1.33 -19.74 -5.57
C ARG A 117 0.60 -19.60 -6.92
N TYR A 118 -0.74 -19.67 -6.94
CA TYR A 118 -1.56 -19.64 -8.14
C TYR A 118 -2.59 -18.52 -8.08
N LEU A 119 -2.67 -17.71 -9.14
CA LEU A 119 -3.61 -16.59 -9.24
C LEU A 119 -5.06 -17.00 -9.01
N ASP A 120 -5.48 -18.16 -9.53
CA ASP A 120 -6.87 -18.62 -9.38
C ASP A 120 -7.23 -18.88 -7.91
N TYR A 121 -6.29 -19.35 -7.09
CA TYR A 121 -6.54 -19.53 -5.66
C TYR A 121 -6.67 -18.19 -4.92
N SER A 122 -5.82 -17.23 -5.23
CA SER A 122 -5.97 -15.87 -4.69
C SER A 122 -7.30 -15.24 -5.11
N ARG A 123 -7.72 -15.44 -6.35
CA ARG A 123 -9.00 -14.94 -6.87
C ARG A 123 -10.22 -15.59 -6.16
N ILE A 124 -10.18 -16.91 -5.93
CA ILE A 124 -11.24 -17.62 -5.20
C ILE A 124 -11.28 -17.12 -3.75
N ALA A 125 -10.13 -17.05 -3.07
CA ALA A 125 -10.04 -16.55 -1.71
C ALA A 125 -10.56 -15.10 -1.59
N ALA A 126 -10.14 -14.20 -2.48
CA ALA A 126 -10.63 -12.83 -2.51
C ALA A 126 -12.15 -12.75 -2.66
N ASN A 127 -12.72 -13.55 -3.57
CA ASN A 127 -14.17 -13.58 -3.78
C ASN A 127 -14.93 -14.12 -2.56
N LEU A 128 -14.41 -15.15 -1.89
CA LEU A 128 -14.99 -15.68 -0.66
C LEU A 128 -14.95 -14.67 0.49
N ILE A 129 -13.82 -13.99 0.67
CA ILE A 129 -13.67 -12.96 1.69
C ILE A 129 -14.60 -11.78 1.44
N ILE A 130 -14.75 -11.33 0.19
CA ILE A 130 -15.69 -10.26 -0.15
C ILE A 130 -17.12 -10.67 0.19
N LYS A 131 -17.55 -11.84 -0.22
CA LYS A 131 -18.91 -12.36 0.09
C LYS A 131 -19.13 -12.51 1.59
N PHE A 132 -18.11 -12.95 2.33
CA PHE A 132 -18.17 -13.03 3.78
C PHE A 132 -18.36 -11.64 4.41
N LEU A 133 -17.59 -10.65 3.98
CA LEU A 133 -17.70 -9.27 4.46
C LEU A 133 -19.07 -8.66 4.12
N GLU A 134 -19.54 -8.84 2.89
CA GLU A 134 -20.88 -8.40 2.46
C GLU A 134 -22.00 -9.05 3.30
N HIS A 135 -21.88 -10.36 3.59
CA HIS A 135 -22.82 -11.07 4.45
C HIS A 135 -22.87 -10.49 5.87
N HIS A 136 -21.76 -9.94 6.37
CA HIS A 136 -21.67 -9.27 7.67
C HIS A 136 -21.99 -7.76 7.59
N GLY A 137 -22.56 -7.29 6.47
CA GLY A 137 -23.04 -5.92 6.32
C GLY A 137 -21.91 -4.89 6.01
N VAL A 138 -20.74 -5.34 5.58
CA VAL A 138 -19.67 -4.44 5.14
C VAL A 138 -19.95 -3.98 3.71
N GLU A 139 -20.30 -2.71 3.53
CA GLU A 139 -20.69 -2.16 2.22
C GLU A 139 -19.52 -1.54 1.45
N ASN A 140 -18.53 -0.97 2.16
CA ASN A 140 -17.41 -0.26 1.54
C ASN A 140 -16.19 -1.17 1.44
N ILE A 141 -16.10 -1.93 0.37
CA ILE A 141 -14.99 -2.87 0.12
C ILE A 141 -14.26 -2.43 -1.14
N GLY A 142 -12.99 -2.06 -0.98
CA GLY A 142 -12.06 -1.84 -2.09
C GLY A 142 -11.32 -3.13 -2.43
N ILE A 143 -11.12 -3.41 -3.73
CA ILE A 143 -10.27 -4.50 -4.18
C ILE A 143 -9.27 -3.98 -5.20
N LYS A 144 -8.04 -4.47 -5.11
CA LYS A 144 -6.95 -4.18 -6.04
C LYS A 144 -6.18 -5.45 -6.35
N PHE A 145 -5.86 -5.67 -7.61
CA PHE A 145 -4.84 -6.65 -7.99
C PHE A 145 -3.48 -6.12 -7.54
N SER A 146 -2.76 -6.85 -6.68
CA SER A 146 -1.49 -6.40 -6.10
C SER A 146 -0.32 -6.49 -7.08
N GLY A 147 -0.53 -7.17 -8.20
CA GLY A 147 0.47 -7.58 -9.18
C GLY A 147 0.84 -9.06 -9.00
N SER A 148 1.44 -9.67 -10.00
CA SER A 148 1.81 -11.09 -9.99
C SER A 148 0.63 -12.05 -9.73
N LYS A 149 0.29 -12.36 -8.47
CA LYS A 149 -0.67 -13.43 -8.13
C LYS A 149 -1.60 -13.06 -6.96
N GLY A 150 -1.55 -11.84 -6.47
CA GLY A 150 -2.22 -11.43 -5.25
C GLY A 150 -3.33 -10.40 -5.43
N PHE A 151 -4.13 -10.23 -4.38
CA PHE A 151 -5.15 -9.20 -4.28
C PHE A 151 -5.08 -8.53 -2.90
N HIS A 152 -5.25 -7.21 -2.88
CA HIS A 152 -5.51 -6.47 -1.66
C HIS A 152 -7.00 -6.20 -1.54
N ILE A 153 -7.58 -6.49 -0.38
CA ILE A 153 -8.93 -6.07 -0.01
C ILE A 153 -8.78 -5.02 1.08
N LEU A 154 -9.47 -3.90 0.93
CA LEU A 154 -9.38 -2.77 1.84
C LEU A 154 -10.75 -2.33 2.30
N ILE A 155 -10.95 -2.26 3.63
CA ILE A 155 -12.10 -1.63 4.27
C ILE A 155 -11.60 -0.30 4.85
N PRO A 156 -12.11 0.86 4.37
CA PRO A 156 -11.61 2.14 4.80
C PRO A 156 -12.05 2.49 6.22
N TRP A 157 -11.20 3.23 6.94
CA TRP A 157 -11.45 3.71 8.30
C TRP A 157 -12.83 4.33 8.54
N LYS A 158 -13.34 5.04 7.55
CA LYS A 158 -14.68 5.66 7.63
C LYS A 158 -15.82 4.64 7.82
N SER A 159 -15.60 3.36 7.51
CA SER A 159 -16.56 2.27 7.69
C SER A 159 -16.56 1.68 9.10
N PHE A 160 -15.59 2.05 9.94
CA PHE A 160 -15.51 1.58 11.31
C PHE A 160 -16.22 2.54 12.27
N PRO A 161 -16.88 2.03 13.32
CA PRO A 161 -17.38 2.86 14.40
C PRO A 161 -16.22 3.55 15.12
N LYS A 162 -16.42 4.76 15.61
CA LYS A 162 -15.37 5.52 16.30
C LYS A 162 -15.07 4.97 17.69
N THR A 163 -16.08 4.37 18.31
CA THR A 163 -15.99 3.74 19.63
C THR A 163 -16.74 2.42 19.62
N VAL A 164 -16.23 1.45 20.35
CA VAL A 164 -16.87 0.16 20.62
C VAL A 164 -16.69 -0.13 22.11
N ASP A 165 -17.77 -0.44 22.81
CA ASP A 165 -17.79 -0.70 24.26
C ASP A 165 -17.12 0.40 25.11
N GLY A 166 -17.23 1.67 24.67
CA GLY A 166 -16.65 2.82 25.33
C GLY A 166 -15.17 3.08 25.02
N GLU A 167 -14.52 2.23 24.21
CA GLU A 167 -13.12 2.39 23.81
C GLU A 167 -12.98 2.97 22.39
N GLU A 168 -11.98 3.82 22.19
CA GLU A 168 -11.71 4.41 20.87
C GLU A 168 -11.15 3.36 19.91
N THR A 169 -11.85 3.09 18.81
CA THR A 169 -11.44 2.11 17.78
C THR A 169 -10.07 2.41 17.19
N LYS A 170 -9.71 3.70 17.05
CA LYS A 170 -8.40 4.10 16.48
C LYS A 170 -7.22 3.56 17.27
N THR A 171 -7.37 3.35 18.59
CA THR A 171 -6.29 2.86 19.47
C THR A 171 -6.08 1.35 19.41
N LYS A 172 -6.96 0.64 18.71
CA LYS A 172 -6.96 -0.84 18.63
C LYS A 172 -6.12 -1.40 17.47
N PHE A 173 -5.24 -0.63 16.94
CA PHE A 173 -4.27 -1.07 15.94
C PHE A 173 -2.94 -1.44 16.63
N PRO A 174 -2.34 -2.58 16.27
CA PRO A 174 -2.73 -3.54 15.21
C PRO A 174 -3.59 -4.73 15.69
N GLU A 175 -4.04 -4.75 16.94
CA GLU A 175 -4.69 -5.92 17.57
C GLU A 175 -6.00 -6.30 16.87
N TRP A 176 -6.87 -5.32 16.61
CA TRP A 176 -8.16 -5.58 15.98
C TRP A 176 -8.05 -6.01 14.51
N PRO A 177 -7.25 -5.36 13.66
CA PRO A 177 -7.01 -5.88 12.31
C PRO A 177 -6.54 -7.34 12.30
N ARG A 178 -5.65 -7.71 13.22
CA ARG A 178 -5.16 -9.09 13.35
C ARG A 178 -6.25 -10.06 13.79
N ALA A 179 -7.05 -9.67 14.80
CA ALA A 179 -8.16 -10.50 15.29
C ALA A 179 -9.23 -10.69 14.21
N ILE A 180 -9.58 -9.64 13.45
CA ILE A 180 -10.52 -9.72 12.33
C ILE A 180 -9.97 -10.64 11.23
N ALA A 181 -8.70 -10.46 10.85
CA ALA A 181 -8.06 -11.31 9.84
C ALA A 181 -8.04 -12.79 10.26
N GLN A 182 -7.76 -13.07 11.53
CA GLN A 182 -7.79 -14.43 12.08
C GLN A 182 -9.20 -15.02 12.09
N TYR A 183 -10.23 -14.21 12.30
CA TYR A 183 -11.63 -14.67 12.27
C TYR A 183 -12.10 -15.01 10.85
N ILE A 184 -11.55 -14.33 9.84
CA ILE A 184 -11.89 -14.52 8.42
C ILE A 184 -11.14 -15.74 7.83
N SER A 185 -9.94 -16.07 8.35
CA SER A 185 -9.08 -17.13 7.81
C SER A 185 -9.47 -18.53 8.28
#